data_e19e3b98319876f19b51caa0030cea0a
#
_entry.id   e19e3b98319876f19b51caa0030cea0a
#
_cell.length_a   1.000
_cell.length_b   1.000
_cell.length_c   1.000
_cell.angle_alpha   90.00
_cell.angle_beta   90.00
_cell.angle_gamma   90.00
#
_symmetry.space_group_name_H-M   'P 1'
#
loop_
_entity.id
_entity.type
_entity.pdbx_description
1 polymer ?
#
loop_
_entity_poly.entity_id
_entity_poly.type
_entity_poly.pdbx_seq_one_letter_code
_entity_poly.pdbx_strand_id
1 'polypeptide(L)'
;MKIEALGIAVKSSSNKTLYVYFPYIKFGEKESLKDKPKSSKNYIEISCTLNELEKPIKDIADAYLRLHLLSYKFVLPNTINLEGLFEILPNIAWTNVGAMYPEEAESKILEFHDKKIPLLIRSVDKFPVLTDFIIPKGVRIADTSRVRLGAYLSEGTTIMHEGFVN
;
A
#
# COMPACT_ATOMS: atom_id res chain seq x y z
N MET A 1 -10.64 14.88 14.41
CA MET A 1 -10.59 13.42 14.72
C MET A 1 -9.14 13.00 14.64
N LYS A 2 -8.65 12.24 15.64
CA LYS A 2 -7.28 11.73 15.72
C LYS A 2 -7.14 10.41 14.94
N ILE A 3 -6.02 10.25 14.26
CA ILE A 3 -5.62 9.05 13.53
C ILE A 3 -4.30 8.58 14.10
N GLU A 4 -4.23 7.32 14.48
CA GLU A 4 -3.00 6.67 14.95
C GLU A 4 -2.73 5.45 14.06
N ALA A 5 -1.52 5.32 13.55
CA ALA A 5 -1.16 4.23 12.66
C ALA A 5 0.21 3.64 13.02
N LEU A 6 0.31 2.33 12.89
CA LEU A 6 1.55 1.58 13.03
C LEU A 6 1.89 0.97 11.67
N GLY A 7 3.01 1.39 11.10
CA GLY A 7 3.43 1.01 9.76
C GLY A 7 4.77 0.30 9.73
N ILE A 8 4.97 -0.54 8.71
CA ILE A 8 6.24 -1.21 8.40
C ILE A 8 6.78 -0.58 7.12
N ALA A 9 7.88 0.17 7.25
CA ALA A 9 8.55 0.76 6.09
C ALA A 9 9.45 -0.28 5.43
N VAL A 10 9.24 -0.49 4.13
CA VAL A 10 10.10 -1.34 3.30
C VAL A 10 11.05 -0.46 2.50
N LYS A 11 12.33 -0.80 2.56
CA LYS A 11 13.40 0.00 1.98
C LYS A 11 14.15 -0.75 0.89
N SER A 12 14.69 -0.01 -0.06
CA SER A 12 15.60 -0.52 -1.09
C SER A 12 16.97 -0.86 -0.49
N SER A 13 17.83 -1.47 -1.30
CA SER A 13 19.25 -1.70 -0.98
C SER A 13 19.99 -0.41 -0.64
N SER A 14 19.58 0.72 -1.24
CA SER A 14 20.13 2.05 -0.96
C SER A 14 19.48 2.77 0.23
N ASN A 15 18.72 2.06 1.07
CA ASN A 15 18.02 2.56 2.26
C ASN A 15 16.93 3.62 1.99
N LYS A 16 16.45 3.75 0.75
CA LYS A 16 15.31 4.61 0.41
C LYS A 16 14.01 3.87 0.66
N THR A 17 13.02 4.53 1.23
CA THR A 17 11.69 3.94 1.44
C THR A 17 11.02 3.69 0.09
N LEU A 18 10.60 2.45 -0.14
CA LEU A 18 9.85 2.04 -1.31
C LEU A 18 8.35 2.18 -1.06
N TYR A 19 7.87 1.61 0.05
CA TYR A 19 6.49 1.68 0.48
C TYR A 19 6.37 1.52 1.99
N VAL A 20 5.16 1.77 2.51
CA VAL A 20 4.82 1.53 3.91
C VAL A 20 3.53 0.72 3.99
N TYR A 21 3.58 -0.42 4.66
CA TYR A 21 2.39 -1.20 5.00
C TYR A 21 1.88 -0.78 6.37
N PHE A 22 0.60 -0.44 6.47
CA PHE A 22 -0.06 -0.12 7.73
C PHE A 22 -1.00 -1.25 8.18
N PRO A 23 -0.50 -2.25 8.90
CA PRO A 23 -1.36 -3.32 9.44
C PRO A 23 -2.35 -2.80 10.48
N TYR A 24 -1.99 -1.78 11.23
CA TYR A 24 -2.83 -1.21 12.26
C TYR A 24 -3.05 0.29 12.03
N ILE A 25 -4.33 0.67 11.98
CA ILE A 25 -4.79 2.06 11.96
C ILE A 25 -5.97 2.17 12.92
N LYS A 26 -5.91 3.16 13.80
CA LYS A 26 -7.02 3.61 14.64
C LYS A 26 -7.52 4.95 14.12
N PHE A 27 -8.80 5.00 13.77
CA PHE A 27 -9.49 6.18 13.24
C PHE A 27 -10.69 6.49 14.11
N GLY A 28 -10.51 7.35 15.12
CA GLY A 28 -11.50 7.55 16.17
C GLY A 28 -11.73 6.25 16.95
N GLU A 29 -12.96 5.72 16.88
CA GLU A 29 -13.32 4.44 17.53
C GLU A 29 -13.16 3.22 16.61
N LYS A 30 -12.86 3.42 15.30
CA LYS A 30 -12.66 2.33 14.34
C LYS A 30 -11.22 1.89 14.36
N GLU A 31 -10.98 0.58 14.24
CA GLU A 31 -9.66 -0.02 14.14
C GLU A 31 -9.60 -1.03 12.99
N SER A 32 -8.45 -1.09 12.30
CA SER A 32 -8.23 -2.05 11.20
C SER A 32 -8.03 -3.47 11.70
N LEU A 33 -7.46 -3.64 12.91
CA LEU A 33 -7.28 -4.91 13.62
C LEU A 33 -7.82 -4.79 15.04
N LYS A 34 -8.27 -5.91 15.63
CA LYS A 34 -8.75 -5.95 17.02
C LYS A 34 -7.67 -5.60 18.04
N ASP A 35 -6.43 -6.06 17.77
CA ASP A 35 -5.30 -5.86 18.66
C ASP A 35 -4.19 -5.09 17.95
N LYS A 36 -3.67 -4.05 18.59
CA LYS A 36 -2.50 -3.32 18.11
C LYS A 36 -1.29 -4.25 18.15
N PRO A 37 -0.58 -4.48 17.03
CA PRO A 37 0.65 -5.27 17.04
C PRO A 37 1.68 -4.70 18.02
N LYS A 38 2.47 -5.57 18.66
CA LYS A 38 3.58 -5.12 19.49
C LYS A 38 4.59 -4.40 18.62
N SER A 39 4.92 -3.16 18.97
CA SER A 39 5.92 -2.36 18.28
C SER A 39 7.28 -3.05 18.29
N SER A 40 7.99 -2.99 17.16
CA SER A 40 9.37 -3.46 17.01
C SER A 40 10.21 -2.37 16.34
N LYS A 41 11.54 -2.55 16.28
CA LYS A 41 12.45 -1.57 15.66
C LYS A 41 12.16 -1.25 14.19
N ASN A 42 11.39 -2.10 13.51
CA ASN A 42 11.04 -1.94 12.10
C ASN A 42 9.71 -1.20 11.89
N TYR A 43 9.02 -0.82 12.98
CA TYR A 43 7.75 -0.11 12.89
C TYR A 43 7.96 1.39 12.96
N ILE A 44 7.19 2.11 12.16
CA ILE A 44 7.01 3.56 12.26
C ILE A 44 5.65 3.86 12.87
N GLU A 45 5.60 4.81 13.78
CA GLU A 45 4.34 5.29 14.35
C GLU A 45 3.99 6.64 13.74
N ILE A 46 2.74 6.79 13.27
CA ILE A 46 2.21 8.04 12.76
C ILE A 46 1.00 8.43 13.60
N SER A 47 0.97 9.70 14.02
CA SER A 47 -0.21 10.31 14.62
C SER A 47 -0.50 11.60 13.87
N CYS A 48 -1.72 11.72 13.35
CA CYS A 48 -2.18 12.92 12.65
C CYS A 48 -3.66 13.15 12.92
N THR A 49 -4.19 14.27 12.42
CA THR A 49 -5.61 14.60 12.48
C THR A 49 -6.24 14.54 11.09
N LEU A 50 -7.56 14.43 11.03
CA LEU A 50 -8.29 14.46 9.77
C LEU A 50 -8.01 15.74 8.96
N ASN A 51 -7.88 16.89 9.63
CA ASN A 51 -7.59 18.18 8.98
C ASN A 51 -6.20 18.20 8.31
N GLU A 52 -5.26 17.39 8.77
CA GLU A 52 -3.94 17.28 8.11
C GLU A 52 -4.05 16.53 6.79
N LEU A 53 -5.05 15.66 6.62
CA LEU A 53 -5.31 14.97 5.35
C LEU A 53 -5.96 15.86 4.27
N GLU A 54 -6.37 17.07 4.61
CA GLU A 54 -6.84 18.09 3.65
C GLU A 54 -5.66 18.77 2.91
N LYS A 55 -4.46 18.68 3.48
CA LYS A 55 -3.23 19.24 2.88
C LYS A 55 -2.64 18.29 1.83
N PRO A 56 -1.82 18.79 0.88
CA PRO A 56 -1.07 17.95 -0.04
C PRO A 56 -0.22 16.89 0.70
N ILE A 57 0.06 15.79 0.02
CA ILE A 57 0.84 14.69 0.57
C ILE A 57 2.28 15.14 0.86
N LYS A 58 2.81 14.75 2.03
CA LYS A 58 4.14 15.17 2.50
C LYS A 58 5.26 14.24 2.04
N ASP A 59 5.03 12.93 2.14
CA ASP A 59 6.03 11.89 1.92
C ASP A 59 5.37 10.53 1.60
N ILE A 60 6.19 9.52 1.35
CA ILE A 60 5.74 8.16 1.02
C ILE A 60 4.88 7.56 2.15
N ALA A 61 5.20 7.81 3.41
CA ALA A 61 4.45 7.25 4.52
C ALA A 61 3.05 7.87 4.63
N ASP A 62 2.93 9.18 4.45
CA ASP A 62 1.64 9.89 4.38
C ASP A 62 0.81 9.41 3.18
N ALA A 63 1.46 9.24 2.00
CA ALA A 63 0.80 8.68 0.81
C ALA A 63 0.18 7.31 1.10
N TYR A 64 0.97 6.38 1.62
CA TYR A 64 0.48 5.03 1.93
C TYR A 64 -0.55 5.01 3.06
N LEU A 65 -0.45 5.90 4.06
CA LEU A 65 -1.48 6.03 5.09
C LEU A 65 -2.84 6.38 4.46
N ARG A 66 -2.87 7.38 3.56
CA ARG A 66 -4.11 7.80 2.87
C ARG A 66 -4.70 6.68 2.00
N LEU A 67 -3.86 5.95 1.27
CA LEU A 67 -4.31 4.80 0.48
C LEU A 67 -4.92 3.70 1.36
N HIS A 68 -4.30 3.41 2.51
CA HIS A 68 -4.85 2.44 3.47
C HIS A 68 -6.17 2.92 4.09
N LEU A 69 -6.28 4.21 4.45
CA LEU A 69 -7.52 4.78 4.99
C LEU A 69 -8.70 4.62 4.03
N LEU A 70 -8.48 4.83 2.73
CA LEU A 70 -9.48 4.61 1.69
C LEU A 70 -9.84 3.13 1.58
N SER A 71 -8.85 2.23 1.49
CA SER A 71 -9.09 0.80 1.31
C SER A 71 -9.67 0.12 2.55
N TYR A 72 -9.35 0.60 3.76
CA TYR A 72 -10.04 0.18 5.00
C TYR A 72 -11.43 0.80 5.15
N LYS A 73 -11.83 1.71 4.27
CA LYS A 73 -13.12 2.43 4.30
C LYS A 73 -13.28 3.31 5.54
N PHE A 74 -12.19 3.84 6.07
CA PHE A 74 -12.22 4.79 7.18
C PHE A 74 -12.58 6.20 6.73
N VAL A 75 -12.26 6.53 5.49
CA VAL A 75 -12.64 7.77 4.80
C VAL A 75 -13.34 7.45 3.49
N LEU A 76 -14.20 8.36 3.06
CA LEU A 76 -14.87 8.23 1.75
C LEU A 76 -13.96 8.74 0.63
N PRO A 77 -14.11 8.25 -0.60
CA PRO A 77 -13.47 8.82 -1.77
C PRO A 77 -13.74 10.32 -1.89
N ASN A 78 -12.76 11.09 -2.32
CA ASN A 78 -12.80 12.54 -2.49
C ASN A 78 -13.00 13.36 -1.18
N THR A 79 -12.80 12.76 -0.02
CA THR A 79 -12.88 13.47 1.28
C THR A 79 -11.51 13.80 1.89
N ILE A 80 -10.43 13.31 1.29
CA ILE A 80 -9.06 13.61 1.66
C ILE A 80 -8.28 14.07 0.42
N ASN A 81 -7.24 14.86 0.64
CA ASN A 81 -6.41 15.36 -0.45
C ASN A 81 -5.40 14.29 -0.89
N LEU A 82 -5.31 14.02 -2.18
CA LEU A 82 -4.33 13.11 -2.79
C LEU A 82 -3.38 13.84 -3.74
N GLU A 83 -3.34 15.18 -3.69
CA GLU A 83 -2.41 15.97 -4.49
C GLU A 83 -0.96 15.61 -4.16
N GLY A 84 -0.16 15.43 -5.21
CA GLY A 84 1.24 14.99 -5.09
C GLY A 84 1.44 13.46 -4.97
N LEU A 85 0.37 12.67 -4.93
CA LEU A 85 0.46 11.22 -4.76
C LEU A 85 1.32 10.56 -5.85
N PHE A 86 1.07 10.93 -7.11
CA PHE A 86 1.75 10.31 -8.24
C PHE A 86 3.23 10.70 -8.33
N GLU A 87 3.58 11.91 -7.94
CA GLU A 87 4.94 12.43 -7.94
C GLU A 87 5.77 11.81 -6.81
N ILE A 88 5.17 11.63 -5.63
CA ILE A 88 5.86 11.12 -4.43
C ILE A 88 6.13 9.63 -4.51
N LEU A 89 5.21 8.85 -5.09
CA LEU A 89 5.38 7.39 -5.17
C LEU A 89 6.45 7.02 -6.21
N PRO A 90 7.48 6.24 -5.81
CA PRO A 90 8.47 5.73 -6.74
C PRO A 90 7.88 4.65 -7.65
N ASN A 91 8.43 4.49 -8.85
CA ASN A 91 8.14 3.33 -9.68
C ASN A 91 8.88 2.11 -9.11
N ILE A 92 8.16 1.01 -8.91
CA ILE A 92 8.63 -0.17 -8.17
C ILE A 92 8.38 -1.42 -9.00
N ALA A 93 9.36 -2.31 -9.07
CA ALA A 93 9.17 -3.69 -9.51
C ALA A 93 8.62 -4.52 -8.34
N TRP A 94 7.37 -4.94 -8.46
CA TRP A 94 6.68 -5.81 -7.50
C TRP A 94 6.95 -7.27 -7.85
N THR A 95 7.71 -7.97 -7.02
CA THR A 95 8.18 -9.31 -7.33
C THR A 95 7.70 -10.35 -6.31
N ASN A 96 7.90 -11.62 -6.62
CA ASN A 96 7.63 -12.73 -5.71
C ASN A 96 8.60 -12.79 -4.51
N VAL A 97 9.69 -12.03 -4.52
CA VAL A 97 10.68 -11.97 -3.43
C VAL A 97 10.73 -10.61 -2.74
N GLY A 98 9.76 -9.75 -3.02
CA GLY A 98 9.64 -8.41 -2.45
C GLY A 98 9.68 -7.30 -3.49
N ALA A 99 9.58 -6.07 -3.00
CA ALA A 99 9.62 -4.86 -3.81
C ALA A 99 11.05 -4.34 -3.94
N MET A 100 11.40 -3.84 -5.11
CA MET A 100 12.71 -3.24 -5.38
C MET A 100 12.61 -2.21 -6.52
N TYR A 101 13.62 -1.39 -6.71
CA TYR A 101 13.67 -0.54 -7.90
C TYR A 101 13.80 -1.38 -9.17
N PRO A 102 13.26 -0.92 -10.33
CA PRO A 102 13.35 -1.66 -11.59
C PRO A 102 14.79 -2.04 -11.97
N GLU A 103 15.76 -1.15 -11.73
CA GLU A 103 17.17 -1.38 -12.02
C GLU A 103 17.79 -2.49 -11.13
N GLU A 104 17.33 -2.57 -9.85
CA GLU A 104 17.71 -3.67 -8.95
C GLU A 104 17.12 -5.00 -9.45
N ALA A 105 15.85 -4.97 -9.89
CA ALA A 105 15.19 -6.16 -10.41
C ALA A 105 15.88 -6.69 -11.66
N GLU A 106 16.26 -5.81 -12.59
CA GLU A 106 16.99 -6.16 -13.79
C GLU A 106 18.31 -6.86 -13.47
N SER A 107 19.09 -6.32 -12.54
CA SER A 107 20.34 -6.94 -12.07
C SER A 107 20.12 -8.30 -11.43
N LYS A 108 19.02 -8.47 -10.69
CA LYS A 108 18.70 -9.73 -10.00
C LYS A 108 18.14 -10.82 -10.90
N ILE A 109 17.59 -10.49 -12.06
CA ILE A 109 17.10 -11.48 -13.03
C ILE A 109 18.23 -12.48 -13.38
N LEU A 110 19.40 -11.98 -13.73
CA LEU A 110 20.56 -12.83 -14.07
C LEU A 110 21.00 -13.67 -12.87
N GLU A 111 21.16 -13.05 -11.70
CA GLU A 111 21.56 -13.74 -10.46
C GLU A 111 20.60 -14.90 -10.12
N PHE A 112 19.30 -14.69 -10.28
CA PHE A 112 18.27 -15.68 -9.97
C PHE A 112 18.25 -16.82 -11.01
N HIS A 113 18.49 -16.50 -12.29
CA HIS A 113 18.65 -17.51 -13.34
C HIS A 113 19.84 -18.42 -13.07
N ASP A 114 20.99 -17.88 -12.68
CA ASP A 114 22.18 -18.64 -12.33
C ASP A 114 21.92 -19.58 -11.15
N LYS A 115 21.14 -19.14 -10.18
CA LYS A 115 20.71 -19.94 -9.02
C LYS A 115 19.58 -20.93 -9.32
N LYS A 116 19.02 -20.93 -10.54
CA LYS A 116 17.85 -21.72 -10.95
C LYS A 116 16.60 -21.47 -10.07
N ILE A 117 16.45 -20.25 -9.58
CA ILE A 117 15.28 -19.79 -8.81
C ILE A 117 14.51 -18.79 -9.67
N PRO A 118 13.19 -18.91 -9.83
CA PRO A 118 12.43 -17.95 -10.63
C PRO A 118 12.28 -16.61 -9.89
N LEU A 119 12.72 -15.52 -10.52
CA LEU A 119 12.34 -14.17 -10.16
C LEU A 119 11.16 -13.76 -11.03
N LEU A 120 9.98 -13.64 -10.44
CA LEU A 120 8.76 -13.25 -11.14
C LEU A 120 8.45 -11.78 -10.84
N ILE A 121 8.47 -10.96 -11.88
CA ILE A 121 8.04 -9.56 -11.79
C ILE A 121 6.56 -9.51 -12.14
N ARG A 122 5.72 -9.23 -11.14
CA ARG A 122 4.26 -9.17 -11.30
C ARG A 122 3.80 -7.88 -11.93
N SER A 123 4.45 -6.78 -11.60
CA SER A 123 4.20 -5.46 -12.17
C SER A 123 5.38 -4.52 -11.96
N VAL A 124 5.45 -3.48 -12.78
CA VAL A 124 6.33 -2.32 -12.59
C VAL A 124 5.41 -1.11 -12.54
N ASP A 125 5.12 -0.64 -11.34
CA ASP A 125 4.12 0.41 -11.12
C ASP A 125 4.40 1.15 -9.80
N LYS A 126 3.90 2.38 -9.72
CA LYS A 126 3.92 3.19 -8.50
C LYS A 126 2.96 2.66 -7.43
N PHE A 127 1.87 2.03 -7.84
CA PHE A 127 0.84 1.52 -6.93
C PHE A 127 0.91 0.01 -6.80
N PRO A 128 0.86 -0.52 -5.56
CA PRO A 128 0.73 -1.95 -5.34
C PRO A 128 -0.71 -2.43 -5.55
N VAL A 129 -0.84 -3.73 -5.74
CA VAL A 129 -2.13 -4.42 -5.73
C VAL A 129 -2.74 -4.37 -4.33
N LEU A 130 -4.05 -4.08 -4.24
CA LEU A 130 -4.78 -4.00 -2.95
C LEU A 130 -4.59 -5.26 -2.10
N THR A 131 -4.75 -6.43 -2.70
CA THR A 131 -4.75 -7.72 -1.98
C THR A 131 -3.39 -8.14 -1.43
N ASP A 132 -2.31 -7.46 -1.80
CA ASP A 132 -1.01 -7.65 -1.14
C ASP A 132 -0.98 -7.05 0.28
N PHE A 133 -1.94 -6.20 0.63
CA PHE A 133 -2.01 -5.46 1.89
C PHE A 133 -3.31 -5.71 2.66
N ILE A 134 -4.43 -5.75 1.95
CA ILE A 134 -5.77 -5.79 2.54
C ILE A 134 -6.63 -6.79 1.76
N ILE A 135 -7.25 -7.71 2.47
CA ILE A 135 -8.30 -8.57 1.91
C ILE A 135 -9.65 -7.93 2.21
N PRO A 136 -10.32 -7.33 1.23
CA PRO A 136 -11.57 -6.61 1.46
C PRO A 136 -12.71 -7.61 1.78
N LYS A 137 -13.42 -7.38 2.90
CA LYS A 137 -14.52 -8.23 3.34
C LYS A 137 -15.73 -8.08 2.43
N GLY A 138 -16.38 -9.21 2.10
CA GLY A 138 -17.61 -9.20 1.31
C GLY A 138 -17.43 -8.76 -0.14
N VAL A 139 -16.22 -8.76 -0.67
CA VAL A 139 -15.88 -8.36 -2.04
C VAL A 139 -15.34 -9.55 -2.82
N ARG A 140 -15.72 -9.64 -4.09
CA ARG A 140 -15.18 -10.61 -5.04
C ARG A 140 -14.32 -9.89 -6.07
N ILE A 141 -13.08 -10.37 -6.25
CA ILE A 141 -12.12 -9.85 -7.22
C ILE A 141 -11.64 -11.01 -8.07
N ALA A 142 -11.98 -11.03 -9.35
CA ALA A 142 -11.64 -12.13 -10.24
C ALA A 142 -10.16 -12.09 -10.67
N ASP A 143 -9.60 -10.89 -10.83
CA ASP A 143 -8.18 -10.66 -11.11
C ASP A 143 -7.66 -9.56 -10.19
N THR A 144 -6.83 -9.94 -9.23
CA THR A 144 -6.31 -9.01 -8.21
C THR A 144 -5.42 -7.92 -8.77
N SER A 145 -4.77 -8.14 -9.93
CA SER A 145 -3.94 -7.13 -10.61
C SER A 145 -4.73 -5.90 -11.08
N ARG A 146 -6.05 -6.03 -11.15
CA ARG A 146 -6.98 -4.98 -11.61
C ARG A 146 -7.40 -4.00 -10.51
N VAL A 147 -6.98 -4.23 -9.25
CA VAL A 147 -7.39 -3.42 -8.10
C VAL A 147 -6.18 -2.92 -7.34
N ARG A 148 -6.01 -1.60 -7.31
CA ARG A 148 -4.90 -0.94 -6.63
C ARG A 148 -5.22 -0.65 -5.16
N LEU A 149 -4.18 -0.61 -4.33
CA LEU A 149 -4.28 -0.05 -2.99
C LEU A 149 -4.74 1.42 -3.09
N GLY A 150 -5.71 1.80 -2.29
CA GLY A 150 -6.43 3.07 -2.38
C GLY A 150 -7.87 2.90 -2.89
N ALA A 151 -8.18 1.77 -3.54
CA ALA A 151 -9.55 1.46 -3.95
C ALA A 151 -10.49 1.34 -2.74
N TYR A 152 -11.62 2.03 -2.80
CA TYR A 152 -12.70 1.93 -1.82
C TYR A 152 -13.76 0.96 -2.35
N LEU A 153 -13.82 -0.24 -1.77
CA LEU A 153 -14.73 -1.29 -2.21
C LEU A 153 -15.80 -1.57 -1.14
N SER A 154 -17.04 -1.25 -1.45
CA SER A 154 -18.18 -1.57 -0.58
C SER A 154 -18.44 -3.08 -0.53
N GLU A 155 -19.01 -3.54 0.56
CA GLU A 155 -19.46 -4.92 0.69
C GLU A 155 -20.49 -5.27 -0.40
N GLY A 156 -20.41 -6.46 -0.96
CA GLY A 156 -21.21 -6.91 -2.11
C GLY A 156 -20.62 -6.56 -3.48
N THR A 157 -19.52 -5.78 -3.55
CA THR A 157 -18.86 -5.46 -4.83
C THR A 157 -18.28 -6.72 -5.47
N THR A 158 -18.49 -6.85 -6.79
CA THR A 158 -17.83 -7.86 -7.62
C THR A 158 -17.07 -7.16 -8.74
N ILE A 159 -15.77 -7.43 -8.85
CA ILE A 159 -14.92 -6.95 -9.92
C ILE A 159 -14.58 -8.14 -10.82
N MET A 160 -15.09 -8.12 -12.05
CA MET A 160 -14.85 -9.15 -13.06
C MET A 160 -13.47 -8.99 -13.69
N HIS A 161 -13.04 -9.97 -14.53
CA HIS A 161 -11.70 -10.01 -15.12
C HIS A 161 -11.35 -8.73 -15.91
N GLU A 162 -12.32 -8.14 -16.62
CA GLU A 162 -12.11 -6.91 -17.41
C GLU A 162 -12.41 -5.63 -16.62
N GLY A 163 -12.91 -5.75 -15.37
CA GLY A 163 -13.12 -4.62 -14.50
C GLY A 163 -11.83 -4.20 -13.79
N PHE A 164 -11.65 -2.91 -13.56
CA PHE A 164 -10.55 -2.40 -12.72
C PHE A 164 -11.01 -1.26 -11.84
N VAL A 165 -10.32 -1.08 -10.70
CA VAL A 165 -10.55 0.00 -9.75
C VAL A 165 -9.21 0.57 -9.29
N ASN A 166 -9.09 1.88 -9.47
CA ASN A 166 -7.92 2.64 -9.00
C ASN A 166 -8.17 3.22 -7.62
#